data_7769fee6dacb2bf51891ea0569c3fdc7
#
_entry.id   7769fee6dacb2bf51891ea0569c3fdc7
#
_cell.length_a   1.000
_cell.length_b   1.000
_cell.length_c   1.000
_cell.angle_alpha   90.00
_cell.angle_beta   90.00
_cell.angle_gamma   90.00
#
_symmetry.space_group_name_H-M   'P 1'
#
loop_
_entity.id
_entity.type
_entity.pdbx_description
1 polymer ?
#
loop_
_entity_poly.entity_id
_entity_poly.type
_entity_poly.pdbx_seq_one_letter_code
_entity_poly.pdbx_strand_id
1 'polypeptide(L)'
;MSIQKIILILLIAVLSLTTDSATKLYSIVMHYERYTAELEKKCITLDFGKIVYLENSVKSDKTLLFVHGFGGNKDTWNRLIEAMDEKYHVIVIDLPGHGESISEKTLGYTMSEQAKRVYAFIEAKHLKGFYLFGHSMGGSIALHYTINHPETLKALILIDTMGMVKTKSDGVKLVERSDKNPLYDVCTEERLETLLRYSLYKPPYIPDIIKEAMLKEKCERRDLEKILYEDMYKDVCCFNELAKKIDIPTLILWGDKDRMTHIDNATLFHETIKNSKLVILQEIGHVPILEDPERTADEVEKFIKQVHHP
;
A
#
# COMPACT_ATOMS: atom_id res chain seq x y z
N MET A 1 0.76 -19.87 -21.23
CA MET A 1 1.88 -19.49 -20.32
C MET A 1 2.98 -18.91 -21.20
N SER A 2 3.37 -17.63 -21.01
CA SER A 2 4.39 -17.00 -21.87
C SER A 2 5.77 -17.67 -21.67
N ILE A 3 6.61 -17.63 -22.71
CA ILE A 3 7.99 -18.16 -22.65
C ILE A 3 8.75 -17.53 -21.46
N GLN A 4 8.47 -16.27 -21.13
CA GLN A 4 9.04 -15.55 -19.99
C GLN A 4 8.65 -16.17 -18.64
N LYS A 5 7.37 -16.61 -18.47
CA LYS A 5 6.93 -17.35 -17.27
C LYS A 5 7.63 -18.71 -17.16
N ILE A 6 7.90 -19.37 -18.29
CA ILE A 6 8.64 -20.64 -18.31
C ILE A 6 10.12 -20.43 -17.95
N ILE A 7 10.75 -19.38 -18.45
CA ILE A 7 12.14 -19.02 -18.11
C ILE A 7 12.27 -18.67 -16.63
N LEU A 8 11.31 -17.93 -16.07
CA LEU A 8 11.27 -17.60 -14.65
C LEU A 8 11.13 -18.87 -13.79
N ILE A 9 10.25 -19.80 -14.17
CA ILE A 9 10.08 -21.10 -13.48
C ILE A 9 11.36 -21.95 -13.57
N LEU A 10 12.06 -21.94 -14.69
CA LEU A 10 13.34 -22.66 -14.87
C LEU A 10 14.47 -22.01 -14.05
N LEU A 11 14.54 -20.69 -13.98
CA LEU A 11 15.47 -19.97 -13.10
C LEU A 11 15.20 -20.27 -11.61
N ILE A 12 13.95 -20.39 -11.21
CA ILE A 12 13.52 -20.81 -9.87
C ILE A 12 14.02 -22.22 -9.55
N ALA A 13 13.92 -23.15 -10.50
CA ALA A 13 14.35 -24.55 -10.34
C ALA A 13 15.89 -24.72 -10.22
N VAL A 14 16.66 -23.78 -10.75
CA VAL A 14 18.15 -23.82 -10.73
C VAL A 14 18.73 -23.19 -9.45
N LEU A 15 17.99 -22.33 -8.76
CA LEU A 15 18.44 -21.56 -7.57
C LEU A 15 18.15 -22.27 -6.23
N SER A 16 17.70 -23.51 -6.23
CA SER A 16 17.48 -24.23 -4.96
C SER A 16 18.81 -24.52 -4.28
N LEU A 17 19.03 -24.02 -3.08
CA LEU A 17 19.78 -24.70 -1.99
C LEU A 17 20.29 -23.84 -0.81
N THR A 18 20.03 -22.52 -0.69
CA THR A 18 20.43 -21.75 0.52
C THR A 18 19.44 -20.61 0.83
N THR A 19 19.36 -20.18 2.10
CA THR A 19 18.58 -18.99 2.52
C THR A 19 18.95 -17.70 1.77
N ASP A 20 20.19 -17.61 1.27
CA ASP A 20 20.68 -16.54 0.39
C ASP A 20 20.00 -16.63 -1.01
N SER A 21 19.65 -17.84 -1.44
CA SER A 21 18.93 -18.09 -2.69
C SER A 21 17.47 -17.61 -2.65
N ALA A 22 16.80 -17.72 -1.51
CA ALA A 22 15.42 -17.26 -1.32
C ALA A 22 15.31 -15.73 -1.47
N THR A 23 16.20 -14.99 -0.82
CA THR A 23 16.25 -13.52 -0.92
C THR A 23 16.60 -13.06 -2.35
N LYS A 24 17.53 -13.74 -3.01
CA LYS A 24 17.87 -13.47 -4.42
C LYS A 24 16.70 -13.75 -5.36
N LEU A 25 16.00 -14.86 -5.16
CA LEU A 25 14.83 -15.21 -5.97
C LEU A 25 13.71 -14.18 -5.79
N TYR A 26 13.40 -13.80 -4.55
CA TYR A 26 12.44 -12.74 -4.27
C TYR A 26 12.83 -11.43 -4.97
N SER A 27 14.11 -11.04 -4.90
CA SER A 27 14.64 -9.86 -5.60
C SER A 27 14.46 -9.93 -7.12
N ILE A 28 14.66 -11.12 -7.72
CA ILE A 28 14.47 -11.35 -9.17
C ILE A 28 12.98 -11.19 -9.53
N VAL A 29 12.08 -11.76 -8.73
CA VAL A 29 10.63 -11.65 -8.96
C VAL A 29 10.20 -10.17 -8.89
N MET A 30 10.65 -9.44 -7.86
CA MET A 30 10.33 -8.01 -7.73
C MET A 30 10.93 -7.17 -8.87
N HIS A 31 12.14 -7.51 -9.32
CA HIS A 31 12.73 -6.84 -10.50
C HIS A 31 11.92 -7.09 -11.77
N TYR A 32 11.44 -8.33 -11.97
CA TYR A 32 10.58 -8.67 -13.09
C TYR A 32 9.23 -7.91 -13.03
N GLU A 33 8.56 -7.88 -11.86
CA GLU A 33 7.30 -7.13 -11.70
C GLU A 33 7.49 -5.62 -11.95
N ARG A 34 8.61 -5.02 -11.51
CA ARG A 34 8.94 -3.62 -11.83
C ARG A 34 9.16 -3.42 -13.33
N TYR A 35 9.85 -4.36 -13.98
CA TYR A 35 10.11 -4.31 -15.43
C TYR A 35 8.81 -4.38 -16.23
N THR A 36 7.87 -5.27 -15.88
CA THR A 36 6.56 -5.37 -16.57
C THR A 36 5.68 -4.15 -16.33
N ALA A 37 5.76 -3.55 -15.15
CA ALA A 37 5.10 -2.28 -14.82
C ALA A 37 5.83 -1.03 -15.37
N GLU A 38 6.94 -1.19 -16.10
CA GLU A 38 7.77 -0.09 -16.66
C GLU A 38 8.33 0.88 -15.59
N LEU A 39 8.62 0.39 -14.38
CA LEU A 39 9.04 1.18 -13.23
C LEU A 39 10.55 1.08 -12.95
N GLU A 40 11.19 2.21 -12.72
CA GLU A 40 12.60 2.32 -12.35
C GLU A 40 12.75 2.72 -10.87
N LYS A 41 13.68 2.06 -10.17
CA LYS A 41 14.00 2.40 -8.79
C LYS A 41 14.90 3.63 -8.74
N LYS A 42 14.48 4.63 -7.96
CA LYS A 42 15.16 5.90 -7.73
C LYS A 42 15.26 6.21 -6.24
N CYS A 43 16.05 7.21 -5.89
CA CYS A 43 16.10 7.72 -4.52
C CYS A 43 16.31 9.23 -4.50
N ILE A 44 15.85 9.86 -3.43
CA ILE A 44 16.08 11.27 -3.11
C ILE A 44 16.45 11.39 -1.63
N THR A 45 17.35 12.30 -1.30
CA THR A 45 17.70 12.61 0.09
C THR A 45 17.01 13.90 0.49
N LEU A 46 16.23 13.83 1.56
CA LEU A 46 15.52 14.94 2.20
C LEU A 46 16.11 15.19 3.60
N ASP A 47 15.69 16.26 4.28
CA ASP A 47 16.24 16.65 5.59
C ASP A 47 16.13 15.54 6.65
N PHE A 48 15.08 14.71 6.57
CA PHE A 48 14.88 13.58 7.49
C PHE A 48 15.53 12.27 7.03
N GLY A 49 16.15 12.23 5.85
CA GLY A 49 16.86 11.07 5.32
C GLY A 49 16.46 10.64 3.91
N LYS A 50 16.94 9.46 3.52
CA LYS A 50 16.74 8.89 2.19
C LYS A 50 15.32 8.35 2.00
N ILE A 51 14.68 8.73 0.89
CA ILE A 51 13.45 8.11 0.36
C ILE A 51 13.79 7.34 -0.92
N VAL A 52 13.40 6.08 -0.96
CA VAL A 52 13.46 5.23 -2.16
C VAL A 52 12.06 5.18 -2.77
N TYR A 53 11.98 5.22 -4.09
CA TYR A 53 10.71 5.21 -4.82
C TYR A 53 10.86 4.55 -6.19
N LEU A 54 9.75 4.17 -6.79
CA LEU A 54 9.66 3.77 -8.19
C LEU A 54 9.07 4.92 -9.00
N GLU A 55 9.53 5.07 -10.22
CA GLU A 55 9.00 6.09 -11.15
C GLU A 55 9.19 5.59 -12.58
N ASN A 56 8.16 5.76 -13.42
CA ASN A 56 8.29 5.52 -14.86
C ASN A 56 8.75 6.80 -15.60
N SER A 57 9.05 6.64 -16.88
CA SER A 57 9.48 7.76 -17.75
C SER A 57 8.33 8.33 -18.62
N VAL A 58 7.10 7.93 -18.34
CA VAL A 58 5.92 8.35 -19.11
C VAL A 58 5.67 9.84 -18.91
N LYS A 59 5.55 10.58 -20.01
CA LYS A 59 5.13 11.98 -20.00
C LYS A 59 3.61 12.02 -20.12
N SER A 60 2.95 12.38 -19.05
CA SER A 60 1.50 12.50 -18.97
C SER A 60 1.13 13.71 -18.10
N ASP A 61 -0.01 14.33 -18.39
CA ASP A 61 -0.63 15.34 -17.55
C ASP A 61 -1.38 14.74 -16.35
N LYS A 62 -1.45 13.40 -16.30
CA LYS A 62 -2.02 12.62 -15.22
C LYS A 62 -0.89 11.93 -14.43
N THR A 63 -0.50 12.52 -13.29
CA THR A 63 0.47 11.93 -12.37
C THR A 63 -0.24 11.18 -11.26
N LEU A 64 0.16 9.93 -11.02
CA LEU A 64 -0.36 9.08 -9.94
C LEU A 64 0.73 8.90 -8.89
N LEU A 65 0.45 9.23 -7.63
CA LEU A 65 1.34 9.02 -6.49
C LEU A 65 0.73 7.97 -5.55
N PHE A 66 1.48 6.90 -5.26
CA PHE A 66 1.02 5.76 -4.49
C PHE A 66 1.70 5.66 -3.14
N VAL A 67 0.89 5.46 -2.07
CA VAL A 67 1.33 5.31 -0.67
C VAL A 67 0.83 3.98 -0.12
N HIS A 68 1.77 3.07 0.20
CA HIS A 68 1.47 1.71 0.64
C HIS A 68 0.97 1.62 2.09
N GLY A 69 0.41 0.47 2.47
CA GLY A 69 -0.04 0.15 3.82
C GLY A 69 1.08 -0.31 4.77
N PHE A 70 0.71 -0.59 6.02
CA PHE A 70 1.61 -1.11 7.05
C PHE A 70 2.28 -2.41 6.62
N GLY A 71 3.58 -2.50 6.84
CA GLY A 71 4.38 -3.68 6.45
C GLY A 71 4.50 -3.92 4.96
N GLY A 72 3.94 -3.05 4.11
CA GLY A 72 4.14 -3.02 2.66
C GLY A 72 5.36 -2.19 2.25
N ASN A 73 5.54 -2.04 0.96
CA ASN A 73 6.57 -1.21 0.36
C ASN A 73 6.13 -0.77 -1.05
N LYS A 74 6.98 -0.04 -1.76
CA LYS A 74 6.71 0.45 -3.12
C LYS A 74 6.30 -0.64 -4.11
N ASP A 75 6.79 -1.87 -3.94
CA ASP A 75 6.52 -2.97 -4.86
C ASP A 75 5.10 -3.54 -4.77
N THR A 76 4.37 -3.23 -3.71
CA THR A 76 2.98 -3.66 -3.50
C THR A 76 2.05 -3.21 -4.65
N TRP A 77 2.42 -2.16 -5.38
CA TRP A 77 1.60 -1.55 -6.42
C TRP A 77 1.90 -2.02 -7.84
N ASN A 78 2.99 -2.80 -8.03
CA ASN A 78 3.48 -3.18 -9.37
C ASN A 78 2.39 -3.82 -10.23
N ARG A 79 1.61 -4.76 -9.67
CA ARG A 79 0.56 -5.49 -10.40
C ARG A 79 -0.62 -4.61 -10.79
N LEU A 80 -1.04 -3.70 -9.90
CA LEU A 80 -2.08 -2.73 -10.24
C LEU A 80 -1.62 -1.82 -11.38
N ILE A 81 -0.38 -1.33 -11.33
CA ILE A 81 0.17 -0.43 -12.35
C ILE A 81 0.34 -1.15 -13.68
N GLU A 82 0.78 -2.42 -13.68
CA GLU A 82 0.85 -3.27 -14.88
C GLU A 82 -0.53 -3.49 -15.51
N ALA A 83 -1.59 -3.58 -14.68
CA ALA A 83 -2.96 -3.82 -15.12
C ALA A 83 -3.67 -2.58 -15.66
N MET A 84 -3.11 -1.39 -15.52
CA MET A 84 -3.70 -0.16 -16.05
C MET A 84 -3.54 -0.08 -17.57
N ASP A 85 -4.63 0.19 -18.29
CA ASP A 85 -4.64 0.33 -19.75
C ASP A 85 -4.03 1.66 -20.22
N GLU A 86 -4.31 2.76 -19.48
CA GLU A 86 -3.82 4.08 -19.82
C GLU A 86 -2.39 4.31 -19.32
N LYS A 87 -1.64 5.12 -20.06
CA LYS A 87 -0.29 5.53 -19.66
C LYS A 87 -0.32 6.76 -18.77
N TYR A 88 0.09 6.60 -17.55
CA TYR A 88 0.21 7.63 -16.53
C TYR A 88 1.67 7.90 -16.18
N HIS A 89 1.98 9.11 -15.73
CA HIS A 89 3.21 9.32 -14.97
C HIS A 89 3.00 8.73 -13.56
N VAL A 90 3.77 7.73 -13.21
CA VAL A 90 3.60 6.95 -11.97
C VAL A 90 4.77 7.17 -11.03
N ILE A 91 4.46 7.43 -9.75
CA ILE A 91 5.43 7.52 -8.67
C ILE A 91 4.91 6.67 -7.50
N VAL A 92 5.75 5.78 -6.98
CA VAL A 92 5.42 4.89 -5.85
C VAL A 92 6.50 5.01 -4.79
N ILE A 93 6.16 5.47 -3.59
CA ILE A 93 7.15 5.72 -2.53
C ILE A 93 7.27 4.54 -1.56
N ASP A 94 8.49 4.30 -1.06
CA ASP A 94 8.68 3.62 0.22
C ASP A 94 8.54 4.67 1.34
N LEU A 95 7.56 4.51 2.21
CA LEU A 95 7.43 5.36 3.39
C LEU A 95 8.64 5.19 4.33
N PRO A 96 9.09 6.24 5.05
CA PRO A 96 10.03 6.08 6.15
C PRO A 96 9.63 4.94 7.09
N GLY A 97 10.60 4.13 7.50
CA GLY A 97 10.37 2.92 8.27
C GLY A 97 10.05 1.67 7.44
N HIS A 98 9.84 1.80 6.13
CA HIS A 98 9.46 0.71 5.24
C HIS A 98 10.39 0.59 4.04
N GLY A 99 10.40 -0.60 3.42
CA GLY A 99 11.17 -0.88 2.22
C GLY A 99 12.65 -0.53 2.36
N GLU A 100 13.17 0.24 1.41
CA GLU A 100 14.57 0.67 1.33
C GLU A 100 14.78 2.15 1.76
N SER A 101 13.70 2.83 2.22
CA SER A 101 13.78 4.18 2.78
C SER A 101 14.37 4.20 4.18
N ILE A 102 14.67 5.40 4.70
CA ILE A 102 15.20 5.56 6.04
C ILE A 102 14.37 4.82 7.09
N SER A 103 15.03 4.14 8.03
CA SER A 103 14.41 3.22 9.01
C SER A 103 15.03 3.38 10.39
N GLU A 104 15.05 4.60 10.94
CA GLU A 104 15.58 4.88 12.27
C GLU A 104 14.49 4.79 13.34
N LYS A 105 14.75 4.05 14.44
CA LYS A 105 13.78 3.81 15.53
C LYS A 105 13.31 5.10 16.24
N THR A 106 14.08 6.18 16.15
CA THR A 106 13.81 7.47 16.82
C THR A 106 13.09 8.49 15.93
N LEU A 107 12.80 8.13 14.68
CA LEU A 107 12.26 9.10 13.71
C LEU A 107 10.81 9.54 14.00
N GLY A 108 10.03 8.72 14.72
CA GLY A 108 8.59 8.90 14.90
C GLY A 108 7.78 8.58 13.63
N TYR A 109 6.66 7.89 13.77
CA TYR A 109 5.93 7.31 12.62
C TYR A 109 4.42 7.46 12.73
N THR A 110 3.93 8.51 13.40
CA THR A 110 2.50 8.80 13.43
C THR A 110 2.00 9.11 12.01
N MET A 111 0.69 8.98 11.77
CA MET A 111 0.11 9.25 10.45
C MET A 111 0.38 10.68 9.99
N SER A 112 0.26 11.64 10.92
CA SER A 112 0.53 13.05 10.64
C SER A 112 2.00 13.33 10.33
N GLU A 113 2.95 12.68 11.01
CA GLU A 113 4.38 12.81 10.70
C GLU A 113 4.75 12.19 9.36
N GLN A 114 4.18 11.03 9.06
CA GLN A 114 4.34 10.41 7.73
C GLN A 114 3.75 11.30 6.63
N ALA A 115 2.58 11.89 6.84
CA ALA A 115 1.98 12.83 5.87
C ALA A 115 2.86 14.06 5.62
N LYS A 116 3.53 14.62 6.65
CA LYS A 116 4.49 15.71 6.50
C LYS A 116 5.70 15.29 5.64
N ARG A 117 6.16 14.04 5.77
CA ARG A 117 7.28 13.51 4.97
C ARG A 117 6.87 13.24 3.52
N VAL A 118 5.63 12.77 3.31
CA VAL A 118 5.04 12.67 1.98
C VAL A 118 4.94 14.07 1.35
N TYR A 119 4.51 15.09 2.11
CA TYR A 119 4.51 16.47 1.64
C TYR A 119 5.91 16.95 1.23
N ALA A 120 6.93 16.73 2.06
CA ALA A 120 8.31 17.11 1.73
C ALA A 120 8.82 16.41 0.44
N PHE A 121 8.45 15.15 0.24
CA PHE A 121 8.74 14.42 -1.01
C PHE A 121 8.03 15.07 -2.21
N ILE A 122 6.74 15.40 -2.09
CA ILE A 122 5.94 16.03 -3.14
C ILE A 122 6.52 17.39 -3.53
N GLU A 123 6.90 18.21 -2.56
CA GLU A 123 7.56 19.51 -2.81
C GLU A 123 8.91 19.34 -3.53
N ALA A 124 9.74 18.40 -3.09
CA ALA A 124 11.03 18.11 -3.71
C ALA A 124 10.91 17.58 -5.15
N LYS A 125 9.80 16.91 -5.46
CA LYS A 125 9.46 16.43 -6.81
C LYS A 125 8.67 17.47 -7.64
N HIS A 126 8.31 18.61 -7.05
CA HIS A 126 7.51 19.68 -7.69
C HIS A 126 6.16 19.18 -8.24
N LEU A 127 5.52 18.21 -7.54
CA LEU A 127 4.26 17.63 -8.00
C LEU A 127 3.09 18.59 -7.75
N LYS A 128 2.24 18.76 -8.77
CA LYS A 128 1.00 19.54 -8.69
C LYS A 128 -0.08 18.91 -9.55
N GLY A 129 -1.32 18.98 -9.10
CA GLY A 129 -2.46 18.47 -9.85
C GLY A 129 -2.36 16.94 -10.09
N PHE A 130 -1.97 16.18 -9.08
CA PHE A 130 -1.81 14.74 -9.16
C PHE A 130 -2.96 13.99 -8.46
N TYR A 131 -3.05 12.68 -8.70
CA TYR A 131 -3.96 11.77 -8.04
C TYR A 131 -3.19 11.06 -6.92
N LEU A 132 -3.70 11.14 -5.67
CA LEU A 132 -3.06 10.51 -4.52
C LEU A 132 -3.76 9.21 -4.15
N PHE A 133 -3.01 8.12 -4.15
CA PHE A 133 -3.48 6.79 -3.78
C PHE A 133 -2.97 6.43 -2.39
N GLY A 134 -3.85 5.89 -1.55
CA GLY A 134 -3.46 5.35 -0.25
C GLY A 134 -4.16 4.03 0.03
N HIS A 135 -3.38 3.00 0.38
CA HIS A 135 -3.88 1.70 0.81
C HIS A 135 -3.74 1.55 2.32
N SER A 136 -4.79 1.12 3.01
CA SER A 136 -4.77 0.81 4.45
C SER A 136 -4.19 1.97 5.29
N MET A 137 -3.08 1.80 5.98
CA MET A 137 -2.31 2.86 6.67
C MET A 137 -1.98 4.02 5.72
N GLY A 138 -1.57 3.73 4.49
CA GLY A 138 -1.28 4.74 3.47
C GLY A 138 -2.49 5.60 3.12
N GLY A 139 -3.70 5.05 3.20
CA GLY A 139 -4.95 5.79 3.06
C GLY A 139 -5.13 6.83 4.17
N SER A 140 -4.82 6.47 5.42
CA SER A 140 -4.84 7.40 6.55
C SER A 140 -3.82 8.53 6.38
N ILE A 141 -2.62 8.20 5.89
CA ILE A 141 -1.58 9.19 5.59
C ILE A 141 -2.03 10.12 4.46
N ALA A 142 -2.65 9.57 3.41
CA ALA A 142 -3.19 10.34 2.30
C ALA A 142 -4.34 11.28 2.75
N LEU A 143 -5.19 10.86 3.69
CA LEU A 143 -6.21 11.71 4.32
C LEU A 143 -5.57 12.88 5.05
N HIS A 144 -4.57 12.64 5.91
CA HIS A 144 -3.85 13.70 6.62
C HIS A 144 -3.18 14.69 5.66
N TYR A 145 -2.59 14.19 4.57
CA TYR A 145 -2.03 15.04 3.51
C TYR A 145 -3.13 15.91 2.87
N THR A 146 -4.20 15.28 2.42
CA THR A 146 -5.28 15.94 1.66
C THR A 146 -5.94 17.08 2.45
N ILE A 147 -6.14 16.92 3.75
CA ILE A 147 -6.76 17.95 4.61
C ILE A 147 -5.91 19.21 4.69
N ASN A 148 -4.59 19.06 4.62
CA ASN A 148 -3.67 20.19 4.74
C ASN A 148 -3.30 20.80 3.38
N HIS A 149 -3.41 20.04 2.28
CA HIS A 149 -2.95 20.44 0.94
C HIS A 149 -3.92 20.00 -0.17
N PRO A 150 -5.25 20.24 -0.03
CA PRO A 150 -6.25 19.77 -1.02
C PRO A 150 -6.04 20.39 -2.40
N GLU A 151 -5.51 21.62 -2.48
CA GLU A 151 -5.27 22.38 -3.71
C GLU A 151 -4.20 21.76 -4.61
N THR A 152 -3.38 20.88 -4.08
CA THR A 152 -2.32 20.19 -4.84
C THR A 152 -2.84 18.97 -5.59
N LEU A 153 -4.05 18.49 -5.27
CA LEU A 153 -4.62 17.24 -5.75
C LEU A 153 -5.70 17.46 -6.82
N LYS A 154 -5.76 16.56 -7.78
CA LYS A 154 -6.95 16.37 -8.65
C LYS A 154 -8.00 15.49 -7.99
N ALA A 155 -7.56 14.43 -7.34
CA ALA A 155 -8.45 13.51 -6.61
C ALA A 155 -7.68 12.66 -5.59
N LEU A 156 -8.43 12.05 -4.67
CA LEU A 156 -7.96 11.10 -3.67
C LEU A 156 -8.53 9.71 -3.94
N ILE A 157 -7.69 8.68 -3.87
CA ILE A 157 -8.10 7.27 -4.02
C ILE A 157 -7.75 6.52 -2.74
N LEU A 158 -8.78 6.07 -2.02
CA LEU A 158 -8.69 5.37 -0.74
C LEU A 158 -9.04 3.89 -0.96
N ILE A 159 -8.09 3.01 -0.68
CA ILE A 159 -8.24 1.56 -0.87
C ILE A 159 -8.13 0.88 0.49
N ASP A 160 -9.19 0.21 0.95
CA ASP A 160 -9.25 -0.52 2.23
C ASP A 160 -8.63 0.27 3.40
N THR A 161 -8.96 1.54 3.49
CA THR A 161 -8.29 2.55 4.31
C THR A 161 -8.56 2.34 5.80
N MET A 162 -7.52 2.43 6.63
CA MET A 162 -7.70 2.46 8.07
C MET A 162 -8.03 3.87 8.58
N GLY A 163 -8.52 3.97 9.83
CA GLY A 163 -8.69 5.25 10.55
C GLY A 163 -10.11 5.47 11.06
N MET A 164 -11.13 5.40 10.21
CA MET A 164 -12.52 5.48 10.65
C MET A 164 -13.05 4.09 11.01
N VAL A 165 -13.67 3.95 12.18
CA VAL A 165 -14.15 2.66 12.67
C VAL A 165 -15.62 2.75 13.06
N LYS A 166 -16.50 2.13 12.26
CA LYS A 166 -17.90 1.86 12.57
C LYS A 166 -18.03 0.48 13.22
N THR A 167 -17.32 -0.50 12.66
CA THR A 167 -17.31 -1.88 13.13
C THR A 167 -15.88 -2.37 13.28
N LYS A 168 -15.54 -2.99 14.43
CA LYS A 168 -14.24 -3.62 14.64
C LYS A 168 -14.07 -4.81 13.69
N SER A 169 -12.98 -4.80 12.95
CA SER A 169 -12.61 -5.88 12.06
C SER A 169 -12.20 -7.16 12.82
N ASP A 170 -12.13 -8.27 12.10
CA ASP A 170 -11.58 -9.51 12.65
C ASP A 170 -10.09 -9.37 12.99
N GLY A 171 -9.34 -8.59 12.22
CA GLY A 171 -7.92 -8.31 12.49
C GLY A 171 -7.73 -7.58 13.81
N VAL A 172 -8.54 -6.55 14.11
CA VAL A 172 -8.53 -5.87 15.42
C VAL A 172 -8.87 -6.84 16.55
N LYS A 173 -9.92 -7.66 16.39
CA LYS A 173 -10.29 -8.68 17.38
C LYS A 173 -9.20 -9.73 17.59
N LEU A 174 -8.47 -10.09 16.52
CA LEU A 174 -7.33 -11.01 16.60
C LEU A 174 -6.20 -10.40 17.45
N VAL A 175 -5.83 -9.14 17.19
CA VAL A 175 -4.80 -8.44 17.96
C VAL A 175 -5.20 -8.34 19.44
N GLU A 176 -6.45 -8.00 19.75
CA GLU A 176 -6.95 -7.87 21.13
C GLU A 176 -6.92 -9.22 21.93
N ARG A 177 -6.97 -10.36 21.24
CA ARG A 177 -6.99 -11.70 21.86
C ARG A 177 -5.64 -12.39 21.88
N SER A 178 -4.64 -11.84 21.19
CA SER A 178 -3.33 -12.45 21.02
C SER A 178 -2.34 -11.93 22.07
N ASP A 179 -1.58 -12.84 22.67
CA ASP A 179 -0.46 -12.48 23.58
C ASP A 179 0.63 -11.70 22.86
N LYS A 180 0.76 -11.92 21.54
CA LYS A 180 1.69 -11.24 20.65
C LYS A 180 0.94 -10.74 19.42
N ASN A 181 1.24 -9.52 19.01
CA ASN A 181 0.55 -8.91 17.87
C ASN A 181 0.92 -9.59 16.55
N PRO A 182 -0.05 -10.24 15.86
CA PRO A 182 0.21 -10.99 14.63
C PRO A 182 0.53 -10.11 13.42
N LEU A 183 0.45 -8.79 13.52
CA LEU A 183 0.74 -7.87 12.41
C LEU A 183 2.23 -7.54 12.31
N TYR A 184 2.95 -7.53 13.42
CA TYR A 184 4.39 -7.24 13.44
C TYR A 184 5.26 -8.36 14.04
N ASP A 185 4.72 -9.24 14.90
CA ASP A 185 5.48 -10.36 15.45
C ASP A 185 5.32 -11.62 14.57
N VAL A 186 5.76 -11.51 13.30
CA VAL A 186 5.64 -12.56 12.28
C VAL A 186 6.98 -13.30 12.16
N CYS A 187 7.31 -14.13 13.18
CA CYS A 187 8.56 -14.90 13.20
C CYS A 187 8.35 -16.43 13.09
N THR A 188 7.13 -16.87 12.78
CA THR A 188 6.82 -18.29 12.54
C THR A 188 5.94 -18.44 11.31
N GLU A 189 6.01 -19.61 10.67
CA GLU A 189 5.18 -19.91 9.48
C GLU A 189 3.68 -19.78 9.80
N GLU A 190 3.24 -20.29 10.94
CA GLU A 190 1.84 -20.18 11.41
C GLU A 190 1.37 -18.72 11.46
N ARG A 191 2.23 -17.79 11.93
CA ARG A 191 1.90 -16.38 12.02
C ARG A 191 1.90 -15.70 10.66
N LEU A 192 2.83 -16.09 9.77
CA LEU A 192 2.81 -15.63 8.38
C LEU A 192 1.53 -16.07 7.68
N GLU A 193 1.14 -17.34 7.82
CA GLU A 193 -0.12 -17.85 7.27
C GLU A 193 -1.34 -17.17 7.87
N THR A 194 -1.30 -16.85 9.16
CA THR A 194 -2.36 -16.07 9.82
C THR A 194 -2.44 -14.67 9.21
N LEU A 195 -1.33 -13.95 9.09
CA LEU A 195 -1.28 -12.64 8.47
C LEU A 195 -1.83 -12.67 7.04
N LEU A 196 -1.37 -13.61 6.21
CA LEU A 196 -1.82 -13.77 4.83
C LEU A 196 -3.33 -14.05 4.74
N ARG A 197 -3.85 -14.94 5.58
CA ARG A 197 -5.28 -15.31 5.63
C ARG A 197 -6.19 -14.17 6.10
N TYR A 198 -5.68 -13.25 6.94
CA TYR A 198 -6.44 -12.07 7.36
C TYR A 198 -6.35 -10.94 6.33
N SER A 199 -5.21 -10.82 5.65
CA SER A 199 -4.99 -9.79 4.62
C SER A 199 -5.63 -10.15 3.27
N LEU A 200 -5.67 -11.43 2.90
CA LEU A 200 -6.17 -11.88 1.59
C LEU A 200 -7.38 -12.81 1.77
N TYR A 201 -8.40 -12.63 0.94
CA TYR A 201 -9.56 -13.54 0.94
C TYR A 201 -9.21 -14.89 0.33
N LYS A 202 -8.53 -14.86 -0.82
CA LYS A 202 -8.03 -16.04 -1.54
C LYS A 202 -6.52 -15.91 -1.72
N PRO A 203 -5.72 -16.21 -0.66
CA PRO A 203 -4.26 -16.09 -0.78
C PRO A 203 -3.75 -16.98 -1.91
N PRO A 204 -2.89 -16.45 -2.79
CA PRO A 204 -2.27 -17.27 -3.84
C PRO A 204 -1.34 -18.32 -3.23
N TYR A 205 -1.06 -19.35 -3.98
CA TYR A 205 0.02 -20.27 -3.60
C TYR A 205 1.35 -19.51 -3.56
N ILE A 206 2.01 -19.52 -2.41
CA ILE A 206 3.34 -18.94 -2.20
C ILE A 206 4.31 -20.09 -1.98
N PRO A 207 5.33 -20.28 -2.85
CA PRO A 207 6.35 -21.30 -2.67
C PRO A 207 7.06 -21.16 -1.33
N ASP A 208 7.42 -22.27 -0.68
CA ASP A 208 8.04 -22.28 0.66
C ASP A 208 9.31 -21.45 0.72
N ILE A 209 10.14 -21.48 -0.34
CA ILE A 209 11.34 -20.63 -0.45
C ILE A 209 11.03 -19.13 -0.39
N ILE A 210 9.88 -18.69 -0.91
CA ILE A 210 9.43 -17.30 -0.83
C ILE A 210 8.90 -17.00 0.57
N LYS A 211 8.15 -17.95 1.18
CA LYS A 211 7.68 -17.81 2.59
C LYS A 211 8.86 -17.67 3.54
N GLU A 212 9.94 -18.46 3.35
CA GLU A 212 11.16 -18.34 4.15
C GLU A 212 11.80 -16.95 4.05
N ALA A 213 11.88 -16.38 2.84
CA ALA A 213 12.39 -15.02 2.63
C ALA A 213 11.51 -13.98 3.32
N MET A 214 10.18 -14.09 3.19
CA MET A 214 9.22 -13.21 3.86
C MET A 214 9.33 -13.32 5.38
N LEU A 215 9.42 -14.51 5.94
CA LEU A 215 9.58 -14.75 7.37
C LEU A 215 10.85 -14.12 7.91
N LYS A 216 11.97 -14.31 7.21
CA LYS A 216 13.26 -13.74 7.58
C LYS A 216 13.16 -12.23 7.65
N GLU A 217 12.69 -11.59 6.58
CA GLU A 217 12.52 -10.13 6.51
C GLU A 217 11.62 -9.62 7.64
N LYS A 218 10.44 -10.21 7.80
CA LYS A 218 9.48 -9.82 8.85
C LYS A 218 10.07 -9.96 10.25
N CYS A 219 10.76 -11.05 10.52
CA CYS A 219 11.34 -11.29 11.84
C CYS A 219 12.51 -10.35 12.15
N GLU A 220 13.37 -10.05 11.17
CA GLU A 220 14.45 -9.07 11.31
C GLU A 220 13.91 -7.65 11.58
N ARG A 221 12.78 -7.31 11.01
CA ARG A 221 12.14 -5.99 11.14
C ARG A 221 11.18 -5.87 12.34
N ARG A 222 10.90 -6.94 13.06
CA ARG A 222 9.89 -7.01 14.13
C ARG A 222 9.94 -5.84 15.10
N ASP A 223 11.12 -5.48 15.60
CA ASP A 223 11.25 -4.42 16.60
C ASP A 223 10.93 -3.03 16.02
N LEU A 224 11.29 -2.78 14.78
CA LEU A 224 10.92 -1.56 14.08
C LEU A 224 9.43 -1.55 13.73
N GLU A 225 8.89 -2.66 13.22
CA GLU A 225 7.47 -2.78 12.90
C GLU A 225 6.59 -2.63 14.15
N LYS A 226 7.08 -3.03 15.33
CA LYS A 226 6.40 -2.74 16.60
C LYS A 226 6.27 -1.23 16.86
N ILE A 227 7.36 -0.48 16.68
CA ILE A 227 7.36 0.98 16.84
C ILE A 227 6.41 1.63 15.82
N LEU A 228 6.49 1.22 14.57
CA LEU A 228 5.60 1.68 13.49
C LEU A 228 4.13 1.44 13.84
N TYR A 229 3.82 0.24 14.34
CA TYR A 229 2.47 -0.14 14.75
C TYR A 229 1.96 0.71 15.92
N GLU A 230 2.76 0.89 16.96
CA GLU A 230 2.40 1.69 18.13
C GLU A 230 2.20 3.16 17.77
N ASP A 231 3.07 3.72 16.91
CA ASP A 231 2.96 5.11 16.45
C ASP A 231 1.73 5.32 15.53
N MET A 232 1.42 4.35 14.69
CA MET A 232 0.29 4.39 13.75
C MET A 232 -1.05 4.67 14.45
N TYR A 233 -1.22 4.24 15.70
CA TYR A 233 -2.47 4.41 16.45
C TYR A 233 -2.51 5.69 17.30
N LYS A 234 -1.42 6.46 17.43
CA LYS A 234 -1.36 7.62 18.32
C LYS A 234 -2.27 8.77 17.89
N ASP A 235 -2.52 8.94 16.60
CA ASP A 235 -3.32 10.04 16.05
C ASP A 235 -4.56 9.59 15.24
N VAL A 236 -5.03 8.36 15.48
CA VAL A 236 -6.25 7.80 14.83
C VAL A 236 -7.54 8.44 15.37
N CYS A 237 -7.54 9.04 16.56
CA CYS A 237 -8.75 9.45 17.27
C CYS A 237 -9.62 10.50 16.56
N CYS A 238 -9.13 11.23 15.59
CA CYS A 238 -9.79 12.40 14.99
C CYS A 238 -10.20 12.22 13.52
N PHE A 239 -10.09 11.01 12.97
CA PHE A 239 -10.33 10.77 11.53
C PHE A 239 -11.74 11.15 11.08
N ASN A 240 -12.78 10.92 11.89
CA ASN A 240 -14.14 11.27 11.53
C ASN A 240 -14.30 12.78 11.28
N GLU A 241 -13.68 13.61 12.12
CA GLU A 241 -13.72 15.06 11.95
C GLU A 241 -12.81 15.55 10.82
N LEU A 242 -11.71 14.85 10.61
CA LEU A 242 -10.78 15.16 9.53
C LEU A 242 -11.39 14.83 8.16
N ALA A 243 -12.01 13.69 7.99
CA ALA A 243 -12.62 13.27 6.73
C ALA A 243 -13.75 14.19 6.26
N LYS A 244 -14.49 14.82 7.20
CA LYS A 244 -15.52 15.82 6.87
C LYS A 244 -15.00 17.06 6.13
N LYS A 245 -13.70 17.36 6.25
CA LYS A 245 -13.05 18.51 5.60
C LYS A 245 -12.66 18.24 4.16
N ILE A 246 -12.74 16.98 3.70
CA ILE A 246 -12.36 16.60 2.34
C ILE A 246 -13.52 16.94 1.40
N ASP A 247 -13.24 17.79 0.42
CA ASP A 247 -14.21 18.25 -0.59
C ASP A 247 -13.73 17.97 -2.03
N ILE A 248 -12.54 17.40 -2.20
CA ILE A 248 -12.03 16.98 -3.52
C ILE A 248 -12.68 15.66 -3.95
N PRO A 249 -12.75 15.38 -5.27
CA PRO A 249 -13.22 14.10 -5.76
C PRO A 249 -12.47 12.94 -5.11
N THR A 250 -13.20 12.00 -4.52
CA THR A 250 -12.61 10.89 -3.76
C THR A 250 -13.21 9.56 -4.20
N LEU A 251 -12.37 8.60 -4.60
CA LEU A 251 -12.76 7.19 -4.76
C LEU A 251 -12.50 6.44 -3.46
N ILE A 252 -13.51 5.73 -2.98
CA ILE A 252 -13.41 4.78 -1.87
C ILE A 252 -13.62 3.39 -2.47
N LEU A 253 -12.58 2.57 -2.48
CA LEU A 253 -12.59 1.23 -3.04
C LEU A 253 -12.31 0.23 -1.92
N TRP A 254 -13.10 -0.86 -1.84
CA TRP A 254 -13.03 -1.78 -0.70
C TRP A 254 -13.37 -3.22 -1.09
N GLY A 255 -12.63 -4.19 -0.52
CA GLY A 255 -12.96 -5.60 -0.61
C GLY A 255 -14.09 -6.00 0.34
N ASP A 256 -15.10 -6.75 -0.14
CA ASP A 256 -16.24 -7.18 0.67
C ASP A 256 -15.87 -8.26 1.72
N LYS A 257 -14.70 -8.88 1.57
CA LYS A 257 -14.13 -9.89 2.49
C LYS A 257 -12.94 -9.36 3.30
N ASP A 258 -12.78 -8.03 3.35
CA ASP A 258 -11.71 -7.43 4.15
C ASP A 258 -11.88 -7.76 5.64
N ARG A 259 -10.90 -8.46 6.19
CA ARG A 259 -10.84 -8.87 7.60
C ARG A 259 -9.92 -7.97 8.43
N MET A 260 -9.17 -7.06 7.79
CA MET A 260 -8.25 -6.11 8.43
C MET A 260 -8.94 -4.78 8.73
N THR A 261 -9.71 -4.24 7.77
CA THR A 261 -10.55 -3.06 7.92
C THR A 261 -11.97 -3.41 7.49
N HIS A 262 -12.92 -3.40 8.42
CA HIS A 262 -14.27 -3.91 8.17
C HIS A 262 -15.00 -3.08 7.09
N ILE A 263 -15.76 -3.75 6.20
CA ILE A 263 -16.50 -3.11 5.10
C ILE A 263 -17.44 -1.98 5.54
N ASP A 264 -18.01 -2.06 6.75
CA ASP A 264 -18.85 -0.97 7.28
C ASP A 264 -18.08 0.35 7.40
N ASN A 265 -16.75 0.29 7.49
CA ASN A 265 -15.91 1.49 7.54
C ASN A 265 -15.89 2.19 6.18
N ALA A 266 -15.97 1.45 5.06
CA ALA A 266 -16.10 2.02 3.72
C ALA A 266 -17.38 2.86 3.59
N THR A 267 -18.50 2.34 4.11
CA THR A 267 -19.76 3.08 4.16
C THR A 267 -19.62 4.35 5.01
N LEU A 268 -18.96 4.26 6.17
CA LEU A 268 -18.75 5.43 7.03
C LEU A 268 -17.87 6.49 6.34
N PHE A 269 -16.81 6.11 5.63
CA PHE A 269 -16.01 7.02 4.81
C PHE A 269 -16.87 7.71 3.75
N HIS A 270 -17.72 6.95 3.04
CA HIS A 270 -18.58 7.48 2.00
C HIS A 270 -19.66 8.44 2.54
N GLU A 271 -20.26 8.12 3.67
CA GLU A 271 -21.24 8.99 4.36
C GLU A 271 -20.57 10.28 4.87
N THR A 272 -19.28 10.27 5.14
CA THR A 272 -18.53 11.39 5.73
C THR A 272 -17.91 12.30 4.67
N ILE A 273 -17.33 11.75 3.61
CA ILE A 273 -16.69 12.49 2.51
C ILE A 273 -17.72 12.78 1.44
N LYS A 274 -18.23 14.01 1.39
CA LYS A 274 -19.36 14.40 0.53
C LYS A 274 -19.16 14.15 -0.96
N ASN A 275 -17.95 14.45 -1.47
CA ASN A 275 -17.63 14.28 -2.89
C ASN A 275 -16.92 12.94 -3.13
N SER A 276 -17.54 11.85 -2.68
CA SER A 276 -16.96 10.51 -2.82
C SER A 276 -17.82 9.57 -3.63
N LYS A 277 -17.16 8.62 -4.29
CA LYS A 277 -17.75 7.44 -4.94
C LYS A 277 -17.30 6.19 -4.19
N LEU A 278 -18.25 5.34 -3.79
CA LEU A 278 -17.97 4.05 -3.15
C LEU A 278 -18.04 2.92 -4.17
N VAL A 279 -17.01 2.08 -4.19
CA VAL A 279 -16.94 0.84 -4.97
C VAL A 279 -16.59 -0.32 -4.06
N ILE A 280 -17.43 -1.35 -4.03
CA ILE A 280 -17.20 -2.58 -3.28
C ILE A 280 -16.83 -3.70 -4.26
N LEU A 281 -15.64 -4.24 -4.11
CA LEU A 281 -15.16 -5.38 -4.89
C LEU A 281 -15.58 -6.69 -4.20
N GLN A 282 -16.39 -7.49 -4.91
CA GLN A 282 -16.90 -8.76 -4.38
C GLN A 282 -15.82 -9.85 -4.39
N GLU A 283 -15.81 -10.71 -3.37
CA GLU A 283 -14.85 -11.81 -3.18
C GLU A 283 -13.38 -11.37 -3.09
N ILE A 284 -13.13 -10.19 -2.52
CA ILE A 284 -11.80 -9.59 -2.35
C ILE A 284 -11.58 -9.27 -0.86
N GLY A 285 -10.36 -9.52 -0.39
CA GLY A 285 -9.90 -9.18 0.97
C GLY A 285 -9.36 -7.76 1.08
N HIS A 286 -8.34 -7.61 1.95
CA HIS A 286 -7.76 -6.32 2.31
C HIS A 286 -6.80 -5.76 1.26
N VAL A 287 -6.40 -6.53 0.25
CA VAL A 287 -5.38 -6.10 -0.72
C VAL A 287 -5.86 -6.28 -2.17
N PRO A 288 -6.89 -5.51 -2.60
CA PRO A 288 -7.47 -5.60 -3.95
C PRO A 288 -6.42 -5.45 -5.06
N ILE A 289 -5.42 -4.62 -4.81
CA ILE A 289 -4.31 -4.32 -5.72
C ILE A 289 -3.41 -5.54 -6.02
N LEU A 290 -3.53 -6.61 -5.23
CA LEU A 290 -2.84 -7.89 -5.43
C LEU A 290 -3.80 -9.03 -5.75
N GLU A 291 -5.04 -9.00 -5.21
CA GLU A 291 -6.01 -10.08 -5.34
C GLU A 291 -6.75 -10.04 -6.69
N ASP A 292 -7.05 -8.83 -7.18
CA ASP A 292 -7.70 -8.61 -8.48
C ASP A 292 -7.27 -7.25 -9.05
N PRO A 293 -6.00 -7.15 -9.50
CA PRO A 293 -5.42 -5.90 -9.99
C PRO A 293 -6.17 -5.37 -11.22
N GLU A 294 -6.64 -6.24 -12.11
CA GLU A 294 -7.34 -5.86 -13.34
C GLU A 294 -8.66 -5.15 -13.01
N ARG A 295 -9.52 -5.75 -12.16
CA ARG A 295 -10.79 -5.12 -11.79
C ARG A 295 -10.56 -3.87 -10.93
N THR A 296 -9.51 -3.85 -10.11
CA THR A 296 -9.13 -2.67 -9.34
C THR A 296 -8.69 -1.53 -10.26
N ALA A 297 -7.86 -1.82 -11.28
CA ALA A 297 -7.44 -0.87 -12.31
C ALA A 297 -8.63 -0.30 -13.07
N ASP A 298 -9.55 -1.14 -13.53
CA ASP A 298 -10.77 -0.75 -14.24
C ASP A 298 -11.59 0.30 -13.46
N GLU A 299 -11.85 0.07 -12.17
CA GLU A 299 -12.64 0.99 -11.35
C GLU A 299 -11.89 2.30 -11.06
N VAL A 300 -10.57 2.23 -10.85
CA VAL A 300 -9.71 3.40 -10.71
C VAL A 300 -9.71 4.24 -11.98
N GLU A 301 -9.50 3.63 -13.15
CA GLU A 301 -9.45 4.35 -14.43
C GLU A 301 -10.81 4.97 -14.82
N LYS A 302 -11.92 4.27 -14.55
CA LYS A 302 -13.27 4.84 -14.71
C LYS A 302 -13.44 6.10 -13.86
N PHE A 303 -12.94 6.09 -12.64
CA PHE A 303 -13.02 7.26 -11.75
C PHE A 303 -12.11 8.40 -12.24
N ILE A 304 -10.87 8.13 -12.62
CA ILE A 304 -9.93 9.13 -13.14
C ILE A 304 -10.51 9.80 -14.40
N LYS A 305 -11.11 9.02 -15.32
CA LYS A 305 -11.78 9.54 -16.52
C LYS A 305 -12.94 10.48 -16.17
N GLN A 306 -13.75 10.16 -15.16
CA GLN A 306 -14.84 11.01 -14.69
C GLN A 306 -14.35 12.33 -14.09
N VAL A 307 -13.26 12.31 -13.33
CA VAL A 307 -12.66 13.52 -12.73
C VAL A 307 -11.98 14.40 -13.77
N HIS A 308 -11.38 13.80 -14.80
CA HIS A 308 -10.64 14.52 -15.83
C HIS A 308 -11.55 15.17 -16.88
N HIS A 309 -12.73 14.61 -17.10
CA HIS A 309 -13.78 15.10 -18.01
C HIS A 309 -15.12 15.20 -17.29
N PRO A 310 -15.29 16.19 -16.37
CA PRO A 310 -16.50 16.35 -15.57
C PRO A 310 -17.74 16.74 -16.41
#